data_24ecead67e937ee438db676762c1dfc8
#
_entry.id   24ecead67e937ee438db676762c1dfc8
#
_cell.length_a   1.000
_cell.length_b   1.000
_cell.length_c   1.000
_cell.angle_alpha   90.00
_cell.angle_beta   90.00
_cell.angle_gamma   90.00
#
_symmetry.space_group_name_H-M   'P 1'
#
loop_
_entity.id
_entity.type
_entity.pdbx_description
1 polymer ?
#
loop_
_entity_poly.entity_id
_entity_poly.type
_entity_poly.pdbx_seq_one_letter_code
_entity_poly.pdbx_strand_id
1 'polypeptide(L)'
;MGSSILAILSLIVIGYSVGSVRVIKEGNAALVERLGRYRATLEPGVNFIVPLLDALVVEDTLREQILDIKPRSATTKDNVSVEVDAIIYWRILDLEKTYYAIEEVETAIQELVVTTLRSEIGKMDLQETFSSRETINKALLDVLDEATEPWGVKVNRVEVQEIEVPDEVEESMRLEQAAEIAKRAAITKAEGLIEAAILEAEGNVQSMRLISQAFDGQLSQGDIMKFLIAQRYVDANQKLGESDNSKVVFMDPR
;
A
#
# COMPACT_ATOMS: atom_id res chain seq x y z
N MET A 1 33.80 70.97 9.84
CA MET A 1 34.26 69.60 10.21
C MET A 1 33.24 68.82 11.04
N GLY A 2 32.54 69.37 12.05
CA GLY A 2 31.54 68.62 12.81
C GLY A 2 30.34 68.13 12.04
N SER A 3 29.81 68.90 11.08
CA SER A 3 28.66 68.51 10.25
C SER A 3 28.99 67.37 9.28
N SER A 4 30.21 67.32 8.78
CA SER A 4 30.65 66.23 7.86
C SER A 4 30.84 64.92 8.63
N ILE A 5 31.31 64.95 9.85
CA ILE A 5 31.45 63.77 10.74
C ILE A 5 30.07 63.25 11.14
N LEU A 6 29.12 64.09 11.48
CA LEU A 6 27.73 63.71 11.77
C LEU A 6 27.04 63.10 10.56
N ALA A 7 27.24 63.63 9.35
CA ALA A 7 26.68 63.05 8.13
C ALA A 7 27.24 61.65 7.84
N ILE A 8 28.55 61.44 8.01
CA ILE A 8 29.17 60.12 7.85
C ILE A 8 28.64 59.13 8.87
N LEU A 9 28.53 59.56 10.15
CA LEU A 9 28.03 58.72 11.24
C LEU A 9 26.57 58.34 11.05
N SER A 10 25.73 59.26 10.54
CA SER A 10 24.33 58.96 10.21
C SER A 10 24.22 57.98 9.04
N LEU A 11 25.05 58.11 8.03
CA LEU A 11 25.08 57.14 6.89
C LEU A 11 25.51 55.73 7.35
N ILE A 12 26.48 55.64 8.27
CA ILE A 12 26.91 54.36 8.85
C ILE A 12 25.77 53.74 9.67
N VAL A 13 25.08 54.51 10.49
CA VAL A 13 23.94 54.03 11.31
C VAL A 13 22.80 53.57 10.38
N ILE A 14 22.47 54.32 9.36
CA ILE A 14 21.42 53.94 8.38
C ILE A 14 21.83 52.65 7.65
N GLY A 15 23.05 52.58 7.13
CA GLY A 15 23.57 51.39 6.46
C GLY A 15 23.58 50.16 7.36
N TYR A 16 23.96 50.32 8.62
CA TYR A 16 23.92 49.29 9.62
C TYR A 16 22.49 48.83 9.93
N SER A 17 21.55 49.77 10.11
CA SER A 17 20.15 49.47 10.35
C SER A 17 19.49 48.71 9.21
N VAL A 18 19.75 49.09 7.99
CA VAL A 18 19.22 48.38 6.79
C VAL A 18 19.82 46.97 6.66
N GLY A 19 21.10 46.81 6.94
CA GLY A 19 21.78 45.51 6.94
C GLY A 19 21.36 44.55 8.03
N SER A 20 20.76 45.09 9.13
CA SER A 20 20.34 44.30 10.28
C SER A 20 19.01 43.55 10.09
N VAL A 21 18.19 43.94 9.12
CA VAL A 21 16.87 43.37 8.92
C VAL A 21 16.97 42.14 7.99
N ARG A 22 16.40 41.02 8.45
CA ARG A 22 16.20 39.84 7.63
C ARG A 22 14.72 39.45 7.69
N VAL A 23 14.15 39.11 6.54
CA VAL A 23 12.76 38.67 6.41
C VAL A 23 12.79 37.21 6.02
N ILE A 24 12.28 36.36 6.90
CA ILE A 24 12.12 34.92 6.67
C ILE A 24 10.69 34.66 6.20
N LYS A 25 10.54 33.86 5.15
CA LYS A 25 9.23 33.53 4.59
C LYS A 25 8.46 32.59 5.51
N GLU A 26 7.12 32.68 5.45
CA GLU A 26 6.25 31.76 6.15
C GLU A 26 6.50 30.30 5.72
N GLY A 27 6.63 29.40 6.72
CA GLY A 27 6.96 27.99 6.50
C GLY A 27 8.45 27.71 6.37
N ASN A 28 9.35 28.71 6.47
CA ASN A 28 10.80 28.54 6.51
C ASN A 28 11.33 28.92 7.90
N ALA A 29 12.49 28.40 8.23
CA ALA A 29 13.30 28.86 9.37
C ALA A 29 14.73 29.09 8.87
N ALA A 30 15.48 29.88 9.62
CA ALA A 30 16.88 30.14 9.30
C ALA A 30 17.75 30.07 10.53
N LEU A 31 18.97 29.54 10.40
CA LEU A 31 19.97 29.50 11.45
C LEU A 31 20.93 30.66 11.35
N VAL A 32 21.20 31.25 12.49
CA VAL A 32 22.18 32.32 12.62
C VAL A 32 23.30 31.87 13.54
N GLU A 33 24.51 31.97 13.03
CA GLU A 33 25.74 31.84 13.80
C GLU A 33 26.34 33.19 14.15
N ARG A 34 26.91 33.29 15.33
CA ARG A 34 27.76 34.40 15.74
C ARG A 34 29.19 33.92 15.91
N LEU A 35 30.08 34.37 15.03
CA LEU A 35 31.51 34.01 15.04
C LEU A 35 31.70 32.45 15.06
N GLY A 36 30.93 31.74 14.26
CA GLY A 36 31.03 30.30 14.14
C GLY A 36 30.38 29.48 15.29
N ARG A 37 29.53 30.12 16.07
CA ARG A 37 28.74 29.43 17.12
C ARG A 37 27.25 29.67 16.90
N TYR A 38 26.45 28.67 17.06
CA TYR A 38 24.99 28.80 17.07
C TYR A 38 24.54 29.92 18.01
N ARG A 39 23.69 30.79 17.53
CA ARG A 39 23.09 31.86 18.28
C ARG A 39 21.59 31.71 18.44
N ALA A 40 20.88 31.55 17.34
CA ALA A 40 19.42 31.46 17.31
C ALA A 40 18.91 30.92 15.99
N THR A 41 17.73 30.30 16.06
CA THR A 41 16.90 30.02 14.90
C THR A 41 15.92 31.17 14.70
N LEU A 42 15.89 31.72 13.49
CA LEU A 42 14.97 32.79 13.11
C LEU A 42 13.66 32.19 12.63
N GLU A 43 12.56 32.63 13.23
CA GLU A 43 11.19 32.29 12.83
C GLU A 43 10.71 33.14 11.65
N PRO A 44 9.61 32.74 10.98
CA PRO A 44 8.99 33.53 9.92
C PRO A 44 8.69 34.99 10.37
N GLY A 45 8.92 35.93 9.47
CA GLY A 45 8.69 37.34 9.73
C GLY A 45 9.95 38.18 9.71
N VAL A 46 9.89 39.36 10.33
CA VAL A 46 10.99 40.33 10.37
C VAL A 46 11.88 40.00 11.57
N ASN A 47 13.13 39.70 11.27
CA ASN A 47 14.16 39.38 12.28
C ASN A 47 15.31 40.41 12.20
N PHE A 48 15.94 40.61 13.34
CA PHE A 48 17.10 41.56 13.47
C PHE A 48 18.37 40.77 13.78
N ILE A 49 19.35 40.91 12.92
CA ILE A 49 20.68 40.33 13.11
C ILE A 49 21.72 41.45 13.25
N VAL A 50 22.86 41.15 13.84
CA VAL A 50 23.98 42.10 13.94
C VAL A 50 24.91 41.93 12.76
N PRO A 51 24.87 42.82 11.74
CA PRO A 51 25.74 42.70 10.58
C PRO A 51 27.21 42.60 11.02
N LEU A 52 28.04 41.89 10.28
CA LEU A 52 29.44 41.57 10.53
C LEU A 52 29.71 40.52 11.64
N LEU A 53 28.84 40.37 12.65
CA LEU A 53 29.02 39.39 13.68
C LEU A 53 28.16 38.15 13.48
N ASP A 54 26.94 38.34 12.97
CA ASP A 54 25.95 37.30 12.74
C ASP A 54 25.98 36.93 11.26
N ALA A 55 26.10 35.62 11.00
CA ALA A 55 26.00 35.02 9.68
C ALA A 55 24.76 34.12 9.60
N LEU A 56 23.96 34.26 8.56
CA LEU A 56 22.91 33.33 8.23
C LEU A 56 23.55 32.15 7.52
N VAL A 57 23.51 30.96 8.12
CA VAL A 57 24.22 29.76 7.62
C VAL A 57 23.33 28.84 6.80
N VAL A 58 22.07 28.76 7.16
CA VAL A 58 21.08 27.97 6.40
C VAL A 58 19.69 28.60 6.54
N GLU A 59 18.92 28.56 5.47
CA GLU A 59 17.48 28.81 5.46
C GLU A 59 16.81 27.62 4.78
N ASP A 60 15.91 26.94 5.48
CA ASP A 60 15.25 25.75 4.95
C ASP A 60 13.76 25.75 5.31
N THR A 61 12.99 24.89 4.63
CA THR A 61 11.55 24.80 4.81
C THR A 61 11.19 23.81 5.92
N LEU A 62 10.24 24.23 6.76
CA LEU A 62 9.62 23.36 7.77
C LEU A 62 8.38 22.62 7.25
N ARG A 63 8.04 22.83 5.97
CA ARG A 63 6.92 22.16 5.33
C ARG A 63 7.27 20.71 5.09
N GLU A 64 6.22 19.93 4.87
CA GLU A 64 6.39 18.54 4.43
C GLU A 64 7.08 18.49 3.05
N GLN A 65 8.10 17.67 2.99
CA GLN A 65 8.91 17.42 1.80
C GLN A 65 8.72 15.96 1.38
N ILE A 66 8.95 15.70 0.11
CA ILE A 66 8.85 14.37 -0.49
C ILE A 66 10.24 13.93 -0.90
N LEU A 67 10.66 12.76 -0.43
CA LEU A 67 11.88 12.11 -0.85
C LEU A 67 11.51 10.83 -1.63
N ASP A 68 11.86 10.84 -2.90
CA ASP A 68 11.64 9.72 -3.81
C ASP A 68 12.87 8.80 -3.81
N ILE A 69 12.66 7.56 -3.39
CA ILE A 69 13.68 6.52 -3.36
C ILE A 69 13.59 5.72 -4.66
N LYS A 70 14.60 5.89 -5.51
CA LYS A 70 14.71 5.15 -6.77
C LYS A 70 14.72 3.63 -6.51
N PRO A 71 14.25 2.81 -7.47
CA PRO A 71 14.22 1.36 -7.34
C PRO A 71 15.55 0.78 -6.86
N ARG A 72 15.47 -0.06 -5.83
CA ARG A 72 16.61 -0.73 -5.22
C ARG A 72 16.38 -2.22 -5.15
N SER A 73 17.40 -2.98 -5.49
CA SER A 73 17.35 -4.44 -5.43
C SER A 73 17.36 -4.93 -3.98
N ALA A 74 16.42 -5.83 -3.67
CA ALA A 74 16.34 -6.60 -2.43
C ALA A 74 16.13 -8.08 -2.78
N THR A 75 16.42 -8.96 -1.84
CA THR A 75 16.22 -10.42 -2.03
C THR A 75 15.26 -10.90 -0.98
N THR A 76 14.22 -11.59 -1.41
CA THR A 76 13.21 -12.20 -0.53
C THR A 76 13.78 -13.43 0.19
N LYS A 77 13.06 -13.93 1.18
CA LYS A 77 13.44 -15.12 1.96
C LYS A 77 13.53 -16.39 1.10
N ASP A 78 12.70 -16.50 0.06
CA ASP A 78 12.70 -17.56 -0.94
C ASP A 78 13.72 -17.35 -2.08
N ASN A 79 14.66 -16.40 -1.87
CA ASN A 79 15.82 -16.11 -2.73
C ASN A 79 15.44 -15.55 -4.12
N VAL A 80 14.33 -14.82 -4.22
CA VAL A 80 13.95 -14.08 -5.43
C VAL A 80 14.47 -12.64 -5.31
N SER A 81 15.10 -12.13 -6.37
CA SER A 81 15.50 -10.73 -6.46
C SER A 81 14.32 -9.88 -6.89
N VAL A 82 14.04 -8.83 -6.13
CA VAL A 82 12.98 -7.85 -6.42
C VAL A 82 13.57 -6.45 -6.47
N GLU A 83 13.01 -5.58 -7.30
CA GLU A 83 13.30 -4.14 -7.27
C GLU A 83 12.14 -3.42 -6.60
N VAL A 84 12.47 -2.57 -5.64
CA VAL A 84 11.47 -1.89 -4.81
C VAL A 84 11.82 -0.42 -4.71
N ASP A 85 10.82 0.42 -4.92
CA ASP A 85 10.87 1.86 -4.74
C ASP A 85 9.94 2.30 -3.59
N ALA A 86 10.21 3.47 -3.05
CA ALA A 86 9.41 4.03 -1.97
C ALA A 86 9.39 5.56 -2.01
N ILE A 87 8.31 6.13 -1.50
CA ILE A 87 8.19 7.57 -1.26
C ILE A 87 8.08 7.82 0.23
N ILE A 88 8.82 8.82 0.69
CA ILE A 88 8.88 9.22 2.09
C ILE A 88 8.39 10.66 2.20
N TYR A 89 7.44 10.87 3.11
CA TYR A 89 6.95 12.18 3.50
C TYR A 89 7.58 12.56 4.84
N TRP A 90 8.39 13.60 4.84
CA TRP A 90 9.15 14.02 6.00
C TRP A 90 9.16 15.54 6.14
N ARG A 91 9.50 16.04 7.32
CA ARG A 91 9.66 17.46 7.58
C ARG A 91 10.68 17.72 8.66
N ILE A 92 11.26 18.90 8.62
CA ILE A 92 12.14 19.39 9.68
C ILE A 92 11.27 19.92 10.83
N LEU A 93 11.52 19.43 12.04
CA LEU A 93 10.93 19.94 13.28
C LEU A 93 11.87 20.90 14.01
N ASP A 94 13.17 20.63 13.96
CA ASP A 94 14.20 21.38 14.64
C ASP A 94 15.38 21.59 13.69
N LEU A 95 15.43 22.77 13.08
CA LEU A 95 16.45 23.10 12.09
C LEU A 95 17.86 23.12 12.69
N GLU A 96 18.01 23.47 13.98
CA GLU A 96 19.30 23.45 14.66
C GLU A 96 19.87 22.04 14.68
N LYS A 97 19.07 21.07 15.12
CA LYS A 97 19.49 19.66 15.15
C LYS A 97 19.76 19.13 13.74
N THR A 98 18.89 19.45 12.78
CA THR A 98 19.07 18.99 11.40
C THR A 98 20.39 19.49 10.81
N TYR A 99 20.78 20.73 11.11
CA TYR A 99 22.00 21.28 10.58
C TYR A 99 23.28 20.80 11.28
N TYR A 100 23.25 20.61 12.62
CA TYR A 100 24.46 20.27 13.39
C TYR A 100 24.61 18.78 13.68
N ALA A 101 23.53 17.99 13.66
CA ALA A 101 23.62 16.58 14.00
C ALA A 101 23.94 15.69 12.78
N ILE A 102 23.61 16.13 11.57
CA ILE A 102 23.81 15.34 10.36
C ILE A 102 24.18 16.25 9.19
N GLU A 103 25.07 15.78 8.31
CA GLU A 103 25.55 16.56 7.16
C GLU A 103 24.55 16.60 6.02
N GLU A 104 23.99 15.45 5.66
CA GLU A 104 23.02 15.29 4.58
C GLU A 104 21.83 14.43 5.02
N VAL A 105 20.78 15.07 5.50
CA VAL A 105 19.62 14.38 6.07
C VAL A 105 18.89 13.51 5.04
N GLU A 106 18.74 13.98 3.82
CA GLU A 106 18.05 13.25 2.75
C GLU A 106 18.81 11.97 2.39
N THR A 107 20.11 12.05 2.21
CA THR A 107 20.98 10.90 1.93
C THR A 107 20.94 9.89 3.07
N ALA A 108 20.95 10.35 4.31
CA ALA A 108 20.88 9.46 5.47
C ALA A 108 19.52 8.74 5.58
N ILE A 109 18.42 9.45 5.37
CA ILE A 109 17.09 8.83 5.30
C ILE A 109 17.05 7.79 4.18
N GLN A 110 17.56 8.12 2.99
CA GLN A 110 17.60 7.20 1.86
C GLN A 110 18.34 5.91 2.17
N GLU A 111 19.51 5.99 2.76
CA GLU A 111 20.31 4.81 3.11
C GLU A 111 19.65 3.96 4.21
N LEU A 112 19.01 4.60 5.18
CA LEU A 112 18.22 3.90 6.20
C LEU A 112 17.06 3.13 5.59
N VAL A 113 16.32 3.77 4.68
CA VAL A 113 15.20 3.13 3.98
C VAL A 113 15.66 1.93 3.20
N VAL A 114 16.71 2.06 2.39
CA VAL A 114 17.26 0.96 1.58
C VAL A 114 17.69 -0.21 2.47
N THR A 115 18.33 0.08 3.60
CA THR A 115 18.80 -0.96 4.52
C THR A 115 17.64 -1.66 5.22
N THR A 116 16.64 -0.90 5.66
CA THR A 116 15.46 -1.43 6.34
C THR A 116 14.56 -2.21 5.38
N LEU A 117 14.33 -1.67 4.16
CA LEU A 117 13.61 -2.39 3.08
C LEU A 117 14.24 -3.76 2.82
N ARG A 118 15.57 -3.79 2.64
CA ARG A 118 16.29 -5.06 2.40
C ARG A 118 16.11 -6.04 3.56
N SER A 119 16.12 -5.53 4.79
CA SER A 119 15.91 -6.35 6.00
C SER A 119 14.49 -6.89 6.07
N GLU A 120 13.47 -6.07 5.83
CA GLU A 120 12.06 -6.49 5.93
C GLU A 120 11.67 -7.45 4.80
N ILE A 121 12.05 -7.14 3.56
CA ILE A 121 11.82 -8.02 2.40
C ILE A 121 12.53 -9.37 2.59
N GLY A 122 13.76 -9.37 3.12
CA GLY A 122 14.49 -10.60 3.41
C GLY A 122 13.88 -11.53 4.46
N LYS A 123 12.88 -11.07 5.21
CA LYS A 123 12.12 -11.87 6.18
C LYS A 123 10.87 -12.53 5.58
N MET A 124 10.40 -12.05 4.43
CA MET A 124 9.14 -12.41 3.79
C MET A 124 9.37 -13.22 2.53
N ASP A 125 8.48 -14.15 2.24
CA ASP A 125 8.42 -14.84 0.95
C ASP A 125 7.87 -13.86 -0.12
N LEU A 126 8.13 -14.13 -1.39
CA LEU A 126 7.74 -13.23 -2.49
C LEU A 126 6.23 -12.89 -2.47
N GLN A 127 5.37 -13.88 -2.31
CA GLN A 127 3.93 -13.69 -2.27
C GLN A 127 3.49 -12.84 -1.06
N GLU A 128 4.15 -13.02 0.08
CA GLU A 128 3.92 -12.23 1.29
C GLU A 128 4.36 -10.78 1.10
N THR A 129 5.47 -10.54 0.40
CA THR A 129 5.98 -9.20 0.09
C THR A 129 4.95 -8.37 -0.70
N PHE A 130 4.25 -8.97 -1.67
CA PHE A 130 3.19 -8.28 -2.41
C PHE A 130 1.93 -7.99 -1.58
N SER A 131 1.56 -8.91 -0.68
CA SER A 131 0.32 -8.80 0.12
C SER A 131 0.48 -7.97 1.39
N SER A 132 1.70 -7.79 1.89
CA SER A 132 1.99 -7.21 3.21
C SER A 132 2.64 -5.82 3.14
N ARG A 133 2.41 -5.06 2.07
CA ARG A 133 2.97 -3.71 1.88
C ARG A 133 2.72 -2.79 3.09
N GLU A 134 1.54 -2.87 3.68
CA GLU A 134 1.19 -2.06 4.86
C GLU A 134 2.07 -2.39 6.08
N THR A 135 2.41 -3.67 6.25
CA THR A 135 3.34 -4.13 7.30
C THR A 135 4.75 -3.58 7.07
N ILE A 136 5.21 -3.62 5.81
CA ILE A 136 6.51 -3.06 5.42
C ILE A 136 6.53 -1.55 5.66
N ASN A 137 5.50 -0.81 5.22
CA ASN A 137 5.37 0.63 5.43
C ASN A 137 5.44 1.01 6.90
N LYS A 138 4.75 0.25 7.76
CA LYS A 138 4.75 0.47 9.21
C LYS A 138 6.12 0.19 9.83
N ALA A 139 6.75 -0.93 9.48
CA ALA A 139 8.08 -1.27 9.98
C ALA A 139 9.13 -0.23 9.57
N LEU A 140 9.05 0.26 8.32
CA LEU A 140 9.89 1.36 7.84
C LEU A 140 9.66 2.64 8.64
N LEU A 141 8.39 3.03 8.83
CA LEU A 141 8.04 4.25 9.56
C LEU A 141 8.58 4.19 10.99
N ASP A 142 8.40 3.09 11.70
CA ASP A 142 8.84 2.92 13.08
C ASP A 142 10.37 3.06 13.20
N VAL A 143 11.12 2.41 12.31
CA VAL A 143 12.60 2.48 12.31
C VAL A 143 13.09 3.88 11.94
N LEU A 144 12.47 4.50 10.93
CA LEU A 144 12.87 5.84 10.47
C LEU A 144 12.56 6.90 11.51
N ASP A 145 11.41 6.83 12.16
CA ASP A 145 11.01 7.79 13.18
C ASP A 145 11.97 7.79 14.36
N GLU A 146 12.35 6.61 14.85
CA GLU A 146 13.35 6.46 15.92
C GLU A 146 14.72 6.98 15.50
N ALA A 147 15.16 6.68 14.28
CA ALA A 147 16.48 7.07 13.81
C ALA A 147 16.60 8.56 13.47
N THR A 148 15.51 9.22 13.05
CA THR A 148 15.51 10.63 12.62
C THR A 148 15.20 11.61 13.76
N GLU A 149 14.65 11.14 14.88
CA GLU A 149 14.38 11.98 16.05
C GLU A 149 15.61 12.77 16.55
N PRO A 150 16.82 12.17 16.70
CA PRO A 150 18.02 12.90 17.11
C PRO A 150 18.44 13.99 16.11
N TRP A 151 18.05 13.86 14.85
CA TRP A 151 18.35 14.82 13.79
C TRP A 151 17.34 15.96 13.71
N GLY A 152 16.32 15.96 14.57
CA GLY A 152 15.26 16.97 14.56
C GLY A 152 14.33 16.87 13.35
N VAL A 153 14.20 15.69 12.78
CA VAL A 153 13.38 15.40 11.59
C VAL A 153 12.27 14.44 11.99
N LYS A 154 11.09 14.63 11.39
CA LYS A 154 9.93 13.74 11.53
C LYS A 154 9.58 13.13 10.20
N VAL A 155 9.55 11.82 10.17
CA VAL A 155 8.96 11.07 9.06
C VAL A 155 7.48 10.89 9.36
N ASN A 156 6.63 11.44 8.50
CA ASN A 156 5.17 11.39 8.68
C ASN A 156 4.58 10.12 8.08
N ARG A 157 5.11 9.69 6.93
CA ARG A 157 4.58 8.55 6.18
C ARG A 157 5.65 7.97 5.26
N VAL A 158 5.61 6.66 5.11
CA VAL A 158 6.39 5.90 4.12
C VAL A 158 5.44 5.08 3.27
N GLU A 159 5.62 5.09 1.98
CA GLU A 159 4.83 4.32 1.03
C GLU A 159 5.75 3.57 0.08
N VAL A 160 5.74 2.26 0.17
CA VAL A 160 6.32 1.37 -0.86
C VAL A 160 5.38 1.41 -2.06
N GLN A 161 5.91 1.80 -3.23
CA GLN A 161 5.12 1.99 -4.44
C GLN A 161 5.01 0.70 -5.25
N GLU A 162 6.05 0.35 -5.96
CA GLU A 162 6.09 -0.78 -6.86
C GLU A 162 7.08 -1.83 -6.37
N ILE A 163 6.75 -3.09 -6.59
CA ILE A 163 7.64 -4.20 -6.34
C ILE A 163 7.72 -4.96 -7.66
N GLU A 164 8.83 -4.77 -8.34
CA GLU A 164 9.09 -5.40 -9.64
C GLU A 164 9.87 -6.70 -9.45
N VAL A 165 9.51 -7.70 -10.20
CA VAL A 165 10.20 -8.99 -10.26
C VAL A 165 10.73 -9.22 -11.68
N PRO A 166 11.76 -10.06 -11.87
CA PRO A 166 12.19 -10.44 -13.20
C PRO A 166 11.06 -11.10 -14.00
N ASP A 167 11.00 -10.84 -15.30
CA ASP A 167 9.96 -11.33 -16.22
C ASP A 167 9.73 -12.85 -16.13
N GLU A 168 10.78 -13.64 -15.93
CA GLU A 168 10.70 -15.10 -15.80
C GLU A 168 9.93 -15.53 -14.54
N VAL A 169 10.09 -14.78 -13.45
CA VAL A 169 9.39 -15.02 -12.18
C VAL A 169 7.94 -14.59 -12.31
N GLU A 170 7.68 -13.44 -12.93
CA GLU A 170 6.32 -12.94 -13.19
C GLU A 170 5.51 -13.93 -14.03
N GLU A 171 6.09 -14.47 -15.11
CA GLU A 171 5.43 -15.47 -15.94
C GLU A 171 5.13 -16.74 -15.16
N SER A 172 6.08 -17.21 -14.33
CA SER A 172 5.87 -18.40 -13.51
C SER A 172 4.76 -18.19 -12.48
N MET A 173 4.72 -17.04 -11.81
CA MET A 173 3.66 -16.67 -10.87
C MET A 173 2.29 -16.59 -11.56
N ARG A 174 2.23 -16.04 -12.78
CA ARG A 174 1.01 -15.94 -13.56
C ARG A 174 0.45 -17.31 -13.92
N LEU A 175 1.33 -18.25 -14.30
CA LEU A 175 0.94 -19.64 -14.59
C LEU A 175 0.45 -20.37 -13.33
N GLU A 176 1.11 -20.20 -12.21
CA GLU A 176 0.71 -20.78 -10.93
C GLU A 176 -0.66 -20.25 -10.48
N GLN A 177 -0.85 -18.92 -10.52
CA GLN A 177 -2.13 -18.29 -10.18
C GLN A 177 -3.25 -18.77 -11.09
N ALA A 178 -3.01 -18.88 -12.41
CA ALA A 178 -4.00 -19.41 -13.36
C ALA A 178 -4.38 -20.86 -13.02
N ALA A 179 -3.41 -21.70 -12.67
CA ALA A 179 -3.66 -23.08 -12.29
C ALA A 179 -4.44 -23.18 -10.95
N GLU A 180 -4.11 -22.34 -9.97
CA GLU A 180 -4.83 -22.31 -8.68
C GLU A 180 -6.27 -21.82 -8.86
N ILE A 181 -6.49 -20.77 -9.66
CA ILE A 181 -7.84 -20.28 -9.99
C ILE A 181 -8.65 -21.37 -10.68
N ALA A 182 -8.06 -22.06 -11.66
CA ALA A 182 -8.71 -23.15 -12.37
C ALA A 182 -9.08 -24.31 -11.41
N LYS A 183 -8.18 -24.69 -10.51
CA LYS A 183 -8.42 -25.70 -9.47
C LYS A 183 -9.57 -25.28 -8.56
N ARG A 184 -9.54 -24.06 -8.04
CA ARG A 184 -10.59 -23.52 -7.16
C ARG A 184 -11.95 -23.47 -7.84
N ALA A 185 -11.98 -23.02 -9.11
CA ALA A 185 -13.20 -23.02 -9.92
C ALA A 185 -13.76 -24.43 -10.15
N ALA A 186 -12.90 -25.44 -10.39
CA ALA A 186 -13.32 -26.82 -10.53
C ALA A 186 -13.90 -27.38 -9.24
N ILE A 187 -13.29 -27.09 -8.09
CA ILE A 187 -13.79 -27.50 -6.77
C ILE A 187 -15.15 -26.86 -6.48
N THR A 188 -15.27 -25.53 -6.63
CA THR A 188 -16.52 -24.81 -6.40
C THR A 188 -17.65 -25.31 -7.32
N LYS A 189 -17.31 -25.61 -8.59
CA LYS A 189 -18.28 -26.22 -9.53
C LYS A 189 -18.73 -27.61 -9.06
N ALA A 190 -17.80 -28.44 -8.59
CA ALA A 190 -18.14 -29.78 -8.08
C ALA A 190 -19.00 -29.69 -6.81
N GLU A 191 -18.67 -28.82 -5.88
CA GLU A 191 -19.46 -28.54 -4.68
C GLU A 191 -20.88 -28.06 -5.02
N GLY A 192 -20.99 -27.11 -5.96
CA GLY A 192 -22.28 -26.60 -6.43
C GLY A 192 -23.12 -27.70 -7.10
N LEU A 193 -22.52 -28.65 -7.83
CA LEU A 193 -23.23 -29.80 -8.40
C LEU A 193 -23.75 -30.75 -7.32
N ILE A 194 -22.95 -30.97 -6.26
CA ILE A 194 -23.37 -31.80 -5.12
C ILE A 194 -24.53 -31.12 -4.39
N GLU A 195 -24.41 -29.83 -4.09
CA GLU A 195 -25.46 -29.07 -3.41
C GLU A 195 -26.75 -29.03 -4.23
N ALA A 196 -26.66 -28.80 -5.52
CA ALA A 196 -27.81 -28.87 -6.43
C ALA A 196 -28.48 -30.25 -6.44
N ALA A 197 -27.70 -31.33 -6.44
CA ALA A 197 -28.23 -32.69 -6.37
C ALA A 197 -28.92 -33.00 -5.05
N ILE A 198 -28.38 -32.49 -3.93
CA ILE A 198 -29.00 -32.64 -2.61
C ILE A 198 -30.34 -31.87 -2.56
N LEU A 199 -30.35 -30.60 -3.01
CA LEU A 199 -31.58 -29.79 -3.06
C LEU A 199 -32.64 -30.41 -3.95
N GLU A 200 -32.25 -30.98 -5.10
CA GLU A 200 -33.16 -31.70 -6.00
C GLU A 200 -33.74 -32.95 -5.30
N ALA A 201 -32.89 -33.71 -4.60
CA ALA A 201 -33.35 -34.88 -3.84
C ALA A 201 -34.30 -34.48 -2.68
N GLU A 202 -34.00 -33.41 -1.94
CA GLU A 202 -34.85 -32.88 -0.87
C GLU A 202 -36.19 -32.39 -1.44
N GLY A 203 -36.17 -31.64 -2.55
CA GLY A 203 -37.36 -31.18 -3.28
C GLY A 203 -38.25 -32.36 -3.71
N ASN A 204 -37.64 -33.41 -4.22
CA ASN A 204 -38.37 -34.64 -4.59
C ASN A 204 -39.02 -35.32 -3.38
N VAL A 205 -38.32 -35.42 -2.23
CA VAL A 205 -38.87 -35.97 -0.97
C VAL A 205 -40.02 -35.09 -0.46
N GLN A 206 -39.89 -33.78 -0.51
CA GLN A 206 -40.94 -32.86 -0.08
C GLN A 206 -42.17 -32.93 -0.99
N SER A 207 -41.98 -33.01 -2.31
CA SER A 207 -43.06 -33.23 -3.29
C SER A 207 -43.82 -34.52 -3.02
N MET A 208 -43.08 -35.62 -2.74
CA MET A 208 -43.70 -36.90 -2.36
C MET A 208 -44.55 -36.80 -1.08
N ARG A 209 -44.05 -36.10 -0.06
CA ARG A 209 -44.80 -35.89 1.21
C ARG A 209 -46.09 -35.14 0.95
N LEU A 210 -46.06 -34.10 0.15
CA LEU A 210 -47.24 -33.31 -0.20
C LEU A 210 -48.26 -34.12 -1.01
N ILE A 211 -47.84 -34.92 -1.98
CA ILE A 211 -48.68 -35.82 -2.75
C ILE A 211 -49.31 -36.89 -1.81
N SER A 212 -48.51 -37.51 -0.96
CA SER A 212 -49.02 -38.50 0.01
C SER A 212 -50.08 -37.90 0.97
N GLN A 213 -49.89 -36.68 1.43
CA GLN A 213 -50.84 -35.98 2.28
C GLN A 213 -52.13 -35.59 1.55
N ALA A 214 -52.04 -35.18 0.27
CA ALA A 214 -53.19 -34.81 -0.56
C ALA A 214 -54.14 -35.98 -0.87
N PHE A 215 -53.61 -37.22 -0.87
CA PHE A 215 -54.41 -38.43 -1.16
C PHE A 215 -54.78 -39.22 0.12
N ASP A 216 -54.71 -38.60 1.29
CA ASP A 216 -55.20 -39.17 2.57
C ASP A 216 -54.65 -40.59 2.89
N GLY A 217 -53.43 -40.88 2.47
CA GLY A 217 -52.75 -42.15 2.71
C GLY A 217 -53.26 -43.35 1.88
N GLN A 218 -54.13 -43.15 0.91
CA GLN A 218 -54.68 -44.26 0.08
C GLN A 218 -53.78 -44.70 -1.07
N LEU A 219 -52.65 -44.02 -1.31
CA LEU A 219 -51.68 -44.43 -2.33
C LEU A 219 -50.76 -45.53 -1.81
N SER A 220 -50.74 -46.67 -2.51
CA SER A 220 -49.76 -47.73 -2.25
C SER A 220 -48.35 -47.27 -2.58
N GLN A 221 -47.36 -47.76 -1.78
CA GLN A 221 -45.93 -47.53 -2.11
C GLN A 221 -45.57 -47.83 -3.55
N GLY A 222 -46.27 -48.79 -4.19
CA GLY A 222 -46.12 -49.16 -5.61
C GLY A 222 -46.58 -48.08 -6.59
N ASP A 223 -47.61 -47.29 -6.23
CA ASP A 223 -48.13 -46.23 -7.11
C ASP A 223 -47.25 -44.96 -7.04
N ILE A 224 -46.69 -44.66 -5.88
CA ILE A 224 -45.70 -43.61 -5.70
C ILE A 224 -44.44 -43.92 -6.49
N MET A 225 -43.98 -45.19 -6.51
CA MET A 225 -42.82 -45.63 -7.26
C MET A 225 -43.05 -45.52 -8.80
N LYS A 226 -44.25 -45.90 -9.27
CA LYS A 226 -44.60 -45.74 -10.70
C LYS A 226 -44.62 -44.28 -11.12
N PHE A 227 -45.15 -43.39 -10.29
CA PHE A 227 -45.17 -41.96 -10.55
C PHE A 227 -43.74 -41.39 -10.69
N LEU A 228 -42.83 -41.75 -9.80
CA LEU A 228 -41.44 -41.35 -9.84
C LEU A 228 -40.69 -41.83 -11.10
N ILE A 229 -40.95 -43.09 -11.48
CA ILE A 229 -40.37 -43.67 -12.70
C ILE A 229 -40.88 -42.89 -13.93
N ALA A 230 -42.18 -42.58 -13.95
CA ALA A 230 -42.79 -41.82 -15.05
C ALA A 230 -42.22 -40.38 -15.12
N GLN A 231 -42.07 -39.71 -13.97
CA GLN A 231 -41.45 -38.35 -13.91
C GLN A 231 -40.01 -38.38 -14.39
N ARG A 232 -39.19 -39.31 -13.90
CA ARG A 232 -37.79 -39.44 -14.37
C ARG A 232 -37.70 -39.77 -15.84
N TYR A 233 -38.64 -40.52 -16.37
CA TYR A 233 -38.71 -40.85 -17.80
C TYR A 233 -39.02 -39.58 -18.62
N VAL A 234 -39.93 -38.72 -18.15
CA VAL A 234 -40.24 -37.43 -18.80
C VAL A 234 -39.05 -36.51 -18.74
N ASP A 235 -38.39 -36.33 -17.56
CA ASP A 235 -37.21 -35.50 -17.37
C ASP A 235 -36.03 -35.98 -18.25
N ALA A 236 -35.81 -37.29 -18.36
CA ALA A 236 -34.79 -37.87 -19.21
C ALA A 236 -35.05 -37.58 -20.70
N ASN A 237 -36.32 -37.70 -21.14
CA ASN A 237 -36.70 -37.37 -22.51
C ASN A 237 -36.61 -35.89 -22.81
N GLN A 238 -36.90 -34.99 -21.83
CA GLN A 238 -36.71 -33.55 -22.00
C GLN A 238 -35.22 -33.22 -22.14
N LYS A 239 -34.35 -33.76 -21.26
CA LYS A 239 -32.88 -33.57 -21.36
C LYS A 239 -32.30 -34.13 -22.65
N LEU A 240 -32.86 -35.23 -23.18
CA LEU A 240 -32.48 -35.76 -24.47
C LEU A 240 -32.94 -34.83 -25.62
N GLY A 241 -34.11 -34.22 -25.51
CA GLY A 241 -34.63 -33.26 -26.51
C GLY A 241 -33.88 -31.93 -26.54
N GLU A 242 -33.29 -31.53 -25.42
CA GLU A 242 -32.47 -30.29 -25.28
C GLU A 242 -31.01 -30.50 -25.72
N SER A 243 -30.59 -31.75 -25.98
CA SER A 243 -29.23 -32.07 -26.40
C SER A 243 -29.08 -31.92 -27.92
N ASP A 244 -28.18 -31.05 -28.36
CA ASP A 244 -27.89 -30.77 -29.79
C ASP A 244 -27.49 -32.02 -30.63
N ASN A 245 -27.26 -33.18 -30.02
CA ASN A 245 -26.76 -34.40 -30.63
C ASN A 245 -27.70 -35.61 -30.47
N SER A 246 -28.97 -35.41 -30.04
CA SER A 246 -29.91 -36.51 -29.83
C SER A 246 -30.58 -37.02 -31.13
N LYS A 247 -30.32 -38.28 -31.48
CA LYS A 247 -31.16 -39.04 -32.43
C LYS A 247 -32.26 -39.74 -31.62
N VAL A 248 -33.48 -39.25 -31.76
CA VAL A 248 -34.64 -39.89 -31.11
C VAL A 248 -35.07 -41.05 -31.95
N VAL A 249 -34.92 -42.28 -31.47
CA VAL A 249 -35.45 -43.50 -32.08
C VAL A 249 -36.73 -43.87 -31.36
N PHE A 250 -37.87 -43.71 -32.02
CA PHE A 250 -39.14 -44.21 -31.49
C PHE A 250 -39.19 -45.74 -31.75
N MET A 251 -39.14 -46.51 -30.65
CA MET A 251 -39.46 -47.93 -30.70
C MET A 251 -40.90 -48.10 -30.31
N ASP A 252 -41.70 -48.67 -31.18
CA ASP A 252 -43.09 -49.09 -30.91
C ASP A 252 -43.07 -50.37 -30.06
N PRO A 253 -43.57 -50.35 -28.83
CA PRO A 253 -43.69 -51.59 -28.02
C PRO A 253 -44.85 -52.42 -28.49
N ARG A 254 -44.58 -53.47 -29.26
CA ARG A 254 -45.58 -54.52 -29.51
C ARG A 254 -45.62 -55.48 -28.34
#